data_ab84ec9bd145eb0692935d738d13f49b
#
_entry.id   ab84ec9bd145eb0692935d738d13f49b
#
_cell.length_a   1.000
_cell.length_b   1.000
_cell.length_c   1.000
_cell.angle_alpha   90.00
_cell.angle_beta   90.00
_cell.angle_gamma   90.00
#
_symmetry.space_group_name_H-M   'P 1'
#
loop_
_entity.id
_entity.type
_entity.pdbx_description
1 polymer ?
#
loop_
_entity_poly.entity_id
_entity_poly.type
_entity_poly.pdbx_seq_one_letter_code
_entity_poly.pdbx_strand_id
1 'polypeptide(L)'
;MTSPCDVVDAVGRSVRSDDVIPALLPVAAGVAKEALARLRLVFDNSELAERIPGEVHQMGFTRILFSDIRHNTWVVRSAYAAEDDELADMMLQVGRAHPRKLRLPLPECEMVRNGSAILIEDPQSDPRVHSELVAVTNPKAYVAAPVYAWQTPVGLLHADAPTEFGDVGAAERDLLGLFAEGIGAIFERNLALARLRWLRGAVEEHTHRIGALANAFDDELWESLNLRADANRDGSARGSCGPAGDITAELTPRERQVLHMLATGKTNAQIADRLFISEGTVKSHVKHVMQKLGATNRTDAVRKYQSWDAEAF
;
A
#
# COMPACT_ATOMS: atom_id res chain seq x y z
N MET A 1 52.22 12.77 -29.29
CA MET A 1 51.39 11.54 -29.03
C MET A 1 50.75 11.77 -27.69
N THR A 2 49.58 12.38 -27.70
CA THR A 2 48.76 12.62 -26.48
C THR A 2 47.92 11.35 -26.21
N SER A 3 48.01 10.91 -24.98
CA SER A 3 47.27 9.73 -24.46
C SER A 3 45.76 10.06 -24.44
N PRO A 4 44.86 9.13 -24.72
CA PRO A 4 43.43 9.40 -24.92
C PRO A 4 42.58 9.53 -23.65
N CYS A 5 43.12 9.99 -22.52
CA CYS A 5 42.45 10.05 -21.23
C CYS A 5 42.56 11.39 -20.48
N ASP A 6 42.74 12.50 -21.20
CA ASP A 6 42.79 13.82 -20.54
C ASP A 6 41.43 14.53 -20.70
N VAL A 7 40.66 14.63 -19.61
CA VAL A 7 39.47 15.49 -19.50
C VAL A 7 39.94 16.86 -19.00
N VAL A 8 39.48 17.96 -19.61
CA VAL A 8 39.84 19.32 -19.24
C VAL A 8 38.78 19.91 -18.33
N ASP A 9 39.17 20.47 -17.17
CA ASP A 9 38.25 21.14 -16.26
C ASP A 9 37.75 22.50 -16.80
N ALA A 10 36.73 23.08 -16.17
CA ALA A 10 36.14 24.37 -16.56
C ALA A 10 37.16 25.56 -16.53
N VAL A 11 38.40 25.33 -16.14
CA VAL A 11 39.52 26.29 -16.09
C VAL A 11 40.67 25.92 -17.05
N GLY A 12 40.49 24.87 -17.89
CA GLY A 12 41.45 24.47 -18.92
C GLY A 12 42.64 23.67 -18.40
N ARG A 13 42.54 22.97 -17.27
CA ARG A 13 43.59 22.10 -16.73
C ARG A 13 43.27 20.65 -17.09
N SER A 14 44.25 19.92 -17.58
CA SER A 14 44.19 18.48 -17.78
C SER A 14 44.13 17.77 -16.42
N VAL A 15 43.00 17.13 -16.11
CA VAL A 15 42.79 16.32 -14.89
C VAL A 15 42.79 14.87 -15.30
N ARG A 16 43.53 14.01 -14.58
CA ARG A 16 43.48 12.57 -14.85
C ARG A 16 42.12 12.01 -14.47
N SER A 17 41.60 11.10 -15.26
CA SER A 17 40.32 10.41 -15.00
C SER A 17 40.21 9.90 -13.57
N ASP A 18 41.32 9.39 -12.99
CA ASP A 18 41.36 8.84 -11.63
C ASP A 18 41.12 9.88 -10.51
N ASP A 19 41.32 11.19 -10.78
CA ASP A 19 41.11 12.25 -9.82
C ASP A 19 39.68 12.85 -9.88
N VAL A 20 38.94 12.62 -10.96
CA VAL A 20 37.58 13.13 -11.17
C VAL A 20 36.54 12.24 -10.51
N ILE A 21 36.77 10.93 -10.51
CA ILE A 21 35.85 9.92 -9.94
C ILE A 21 35.54 10.13 -8.45
N PRO A 22 36.52 10.39 -7.55
CA PRO A 22 36.24 10.61 -6.14
C PRO A 22 35.44 11.88 -5.82
N ALA A 23 35.44 12.86 -6.72
CA ALA A 23 34.74 14.13 -6.51
C ALA A 23 33.25 14.04 -6.96
N LEU A 24 32.91 13.16 -7.89
CA LEU A 24 31.55 12.97 -8.40
C LEU A 24 30.70 12.03 -7.54
N LEU A 25 31.31 11.08 -6.84
CA LEU A 25 30.61 10.14 -5.96
C LEU A 25 29.75 10.81 -4.88
N PRO A 26 30.19 11.86 -4.15
CA PRO A 26 29.34 12.54 -3.17
C PRO A 26 28.15 13.25 -3.79
N VAL A 27 28.30 13.79 -5.00
CA VAL A 27 27.22 14.47 -5.74
C VAL A 27 26.19 13.43 -6.20
N ALA A 28 26.65 12.34 -6.81
CA ALA A 28 25.78 11.25 -7.26
C ALA A 28 25.04 10.58 -6.09
N ALA A 29 25.70 10.39 -4.94
CA ALA A 29 25.06 9.89 -3.73
C ALA A 29 24.00 10.86 -3.18
N GLY A 30 24.21 12.18 -3.30
CA GLY A 30 23.24 13.22 -2.97
C GLY A 30 21.98 13.09 -3.85
N VAL A 31 22.17 12.99 -5.16
CA VAL A 31 21.09 12.81 -6.14
C VAL A 31 20.32 11.52 -5.88
N ALA A 32 21.01 10.41 -5.62
CA ALA A 32 20.38 9.14 -5.27
C ALA A 32 19.49 9.25 -4.02
N LYS A 33 19.95 9.95 -3.00
CA LYS A 33 19.19 10.21 -1.77
C LYS A 33 17.93 11.03 -2.05
N GLU A 34 18.01 12.04 -2.88
CA GLU A 34 16.84 12.85 -3.27
C GLU A 34 15.86 12.04 -4.11
N ALA A 35 16.35 11.24 -5.06
CA ALA A 35 15.53 10.32 -5.85
C ALA A 35 14.76 9.31 -4.95
N LEU A 36 15.44 8.70 -3.97
CA LEU A 36 14.79 7.85 -2.98
C LEU A 36 13.77 8.61 -2.12
N ALA A 37 14.04 9.88 -1.79
CA ALA A 37 13.08 10.70 -1.05
C ALA A 37 11.80 10.94 -1.85
N ARG A 38 11.89 11.18 -3.18
CA ARG A 38 10.72 11.30 -4.06
C ARG A 38 9.96 9.98 -4.19
N LEU A 39 10.67 8.84 -4.40
CA LEU A 39 10.07 7.52 -4.48
C LEU A 39 9.37 7.09 -3.17
N ARG A 40 9.84 7.57 -2.01
CA ARG A 40 9.17 7.33 -0.71
C ARG A 40 7.78 7.92 -0.61
N LEU A 41 7.41 8.87 -1.47
CA LEU A 41 6.07 9.44 -1.52
C LEU A 41 5.07 8.58 -2.32
N VAL A 42 5.56 7.56 -3.03
CA VAL A 42 4.75 6.62 -3.80
C VAL A 42 4.37 5.44 -2.91
N PHE A 43 3.09 5.16 -2.76
CA PHE A 43 2.55 4.09 -1.90
C PHE A 43 1.99 2.90 -2.67
N ASP A 44 1.84 3.02 -3.97
CA ASP A 44 1.48 1.92 -4.86
C ASP A 44 2.73 1.34 -5.53
N ASN A 45 2.89 0.00 -5.45
CA ASN A 45 4.07 -0.67 -5.99
C ASN A 45 4.11 -0.71 -7.52
N SER A 46 2.95 -0.64 -8.19
CA SER A 46 2.91 -0.56 -9.66
C SER A 46 3.37 0.82 -10.11
N GLU A 47 2.89 1.88 -9.47
CA GLU A 47 3.34 3.25 -9.72
C GLU A 47 4.82 3.42 -9.36
N LEU A 48 5.28 2.83 -8.26
CA LEU A 48 6.69 2.84 -7.86
C LEU A 48 7.56 2.24 -8.95
N ALA A 49 7.20 1.06 -9.46
CA ALA A 49 7.94 0.38 -10.54
C ALA A 49 8.03 1.22 -11.83
N GLU A 50 6.96 1.95 -12.17
CA GLU A 50 6.96 2.82 -13.35
C GLU A 50 7.85 4.07 -13.18
N ARG A 51 8.00 4.58 -11.95
CA ARG A 51 8.80 5.79 -11.67
C ARG A 51 10.28 5.54 -11.48
N ILE A 52 10.69 4.32 -11.09
CA ILE A 52 12.08 3.97 -10.80
C ILE A 52 13.04 4.35 -11.93
N PRO A 53 12.79 4.02 -13.23
CA PRO A 53 13.76 4.34 -14.28
C PRO A 53 14.01 5.83 -14.45
N GLY A 54 12.99 6.67 -14.37
CA GLY A 54 13.13 8.14 -14.44
C GLY A 54 13.94 8.73 -13.28
N GLU A 55 13.83 8.15 -12.08
CA GLU A 55 14.64 8.59 -10.94
C GLU A 55 16.10 8.12 -11.04
N VAL A 56 16.35 6.95 -11.60
CA VAL A 56 17.71 6.45 -11.88
C VAL A 56 18.40 7.31 -12.95
N HIS A 57 17.65 7.81 -13.94
CA HIS A 57 18.17 8.74 -14.92
C HIS A 57 18.79 10.00 -14.27
N GLN A 58 18.19 10.52 -13.22
CA GLN A 58 18.74 11.69 -12.50
C GLN A 58 20.12 11.43 -11.87
N MET A 59 20.51 10.16 -11.73
CA MET A 59 21.83 9.76 -11.22
C MET A 59 22.91 9.69 -12.31
N GLY A 60 22.58 10.02 -13.55
CA GLY A 60 23.51 10.06 -14.70
C GLY A 60 23.44 8.87 -15.63
N PHE A 61 22.53 7.92 -15.40
CA PHE A 61 22.28 6.83 -16.33
C PHE A 61 21.32 7.27 -17.45
N THR A 62 21.47 6.70 -18.65
CA THR A 62 20.70 7.15 -19.80
C THR A 62 19.71 6.10 -20.30
N ARG A 63 20.03 4.82 -20.14
CA ARG A 63 19.12 3.72 -20.47
C ARG A 63 18.94 2.85 -19.24
N ILE A 64 17.70 2.72 -18.80
CA ILE A 64 17.37 2.07 -17.55
C ILE A 64 16.22 1.10 -17.78
N LEU A 65 16.32 -0.09 -17.16
CA LEU A 65 15.27 -1.09 -17.09
C LEU A 65 15.00 -1.44 -15.64
N PHE A 66 13.74 -1.39 -15.24
CA PHE A 66 13.28 -2.06 -14.04
C PHE A 66 12.45 -3.28 -14.42
N SER A 67 12.71 -4.39 -13.77
CA SER A 67 12.08 -5.68 -14.06
C SER A 67 11.52 -6.31 -12.80
N ASP A 68 10.35 -6.96 -12.91
CA ASP A 68 9.78 -7.80 -11.86
C ASP A 68 10.44 -9.19 -11.87
N ILE A 69 10.55 -9.80 -10.69
CA ILE A 69 10.87 -11.23 -10.56
C ILE A 69 9.61 -11.97 -10.13
N ARG A 70 9.09 -12.84 -11.01
CA ARG A 70 7.90 -13.66 -10.74
C ARG A 70 8.21 -15.13 -11.00
N HIS A 71 8.04 -15.98 -9.97
CA HIS A 71 8.30 -17.43 -10.09
C HIS A 71 9.67 -17.73 -10.70
N ASN A 72 10.70 -17.05 -10.21
CA ASN A 72 12.09 -17.15 -10.70
C ASN A 72 12.24 -16.75 -12.20
N THR A 73 11.34 -15.93 -12.70
CA THR A 73 11.37 -15.40 -14.06
C THR A 73 11.49 -13.88 -14.01
N TRP A 74 12.44 -13.36 -14.73
CA TRP A 74 12.67 -11.94 -14.93
C TRP A 74 11.81 -11.45 -16.09
N VAL A 75 10.99 -10.42 -15.86
CA VAL A 75 10.11 -9.78 -16.85
C VAL A 75 10.25 -8.26 -16.73
N VAL A 76 10.58 -7.60 -17.84
CA VAL A 76 10.71 -6.13 -17.86
C VAL A 76 9.36 -5.47 -17.54
N ARG A 77 9.38 -4.58 -16.55
CA ARG A 77 8.22 -3.84 -16.07
C ARG A 77 8.15 -2.45 -16.66
N SER A 78 9.24 -1.69 -16.57
CA SER A 78 9.35 -0.31 -17.03
C SER A 78 10.74 -0.05 -17.64
N ALA A 79 10.82 0.91 -18.55
CA ALA A 79 12.03 1.30 -19.23
C ALA A 79 12.11 2.83 -19.33
N TYR A 80 13.33 3.34 -19.46
CA TYR A 80 13.60 4.74 -19.77
C TYR A 80 14.83 4.81 -20.68
N ALA A 81 14.79 5.65 -21.69
CA ALA A 81 15.94 6.02 -22.49
C ALA A 81 15.96 7.55 -22.62
N ALA A 82 17.08 8.18 -22.33
CA ALA A 82 17.20 9.63 -22.38
C ALA A 82 17.02 10.11 -23.83
N GLU A 83 16.09 11.06 -24.02
CA GLU A 83 15.81 11.68 -25.31
C GLU A 83 15.38 10.73 -26.45
N ASP A 84 15.02 9.46 -26.12
CA ASP A 84 14.63 8.44 -27.09
C ASP A 84 13.48 7.54 -26.57
N ASP A 85 12.26 8.06 -26.66
CA ASP A 85 11.05 7.33 -26.22
C ASP A 85 10.81 6.07 -27.08
N GLU A 86 11.22 6.07 -28.37
CA GLU A 86 11.08 4.90 -29.25
C GLU A 86 11.99 3.76 -28.77
N LEU A 87 13.21 4.06 -28.36
CA LEU A 87 14.12 3.09 -27.78
C LEU A 87 13.58 2.54 -26.45
N ALA A 88 13.04 3.39 -25.58
CA ALA A 88 12.43 2.95 -24.32
C ALA A 88 11.27 1.97 -24.59
N ASP A 89 10.41 2.27 -25.56
CA ASP A 89 9.31 1.39 -25.96
C ASP A 89 9.82 0.07 -26.54
N MET A 90 10.86 0.09 -27.38
CA MET A 90 11.49 -1.13 -27.91
C MET A 90 12.09 -2.00 -26.79
N MET A 91 12.81 -1.39 -25.84
CA MET A 91 13.36 -2.09 -24.66
C MET A 91 12.26 -2.79 -23.87
N LEU A 92 11.14 -2.10 -23.66
CA LEU A 92 9.99 -2.63 -22.95
C LEU A 92 9.32 -3.78 -23.70
N GLN A 93 9.08 -3.63 -25.00
CA GLN A 93 8.46 -4.65 -25.85
C GLN A 93 9.31 -5.91 -25.94
N VAL A 94 10.60 -5.76 -26.23
CA VAL A 94 11.54 -6.88 -26.36
C VAL A 94 11.69 -7.61 -25.02
N GLY A 95 11.85 -6.87 -23.92
CA GLY A 95 12.00 -7.48 -22.59
C GLY A 95 10.74 -8.22 -22.14
N ARG A 96 9.55 -7.76 -22.51
CA ARG A 96 8.28 -8.45 -22.25
C ARG A 96 8.05 -9.66 -23.16
N ALA A 97 8.50 -9.59 -24.39
CA ALA A 97 8.38 -10.70 -25.33
C ALA A 97 9.33 -11.87 -25.01
N HIS A 98 10.47 -11.60 -24.37
CA HIS A 98 11.52 -12.58 -24.08
C HIS A 98 11.84 -12.68 -22.58
N PRO A 99 10.90 -13.09 -21.72
CA PRO A 99 11.17 -13.25 -20.31
C PRO A 99 12.24 -14.31 -20.06
N ARG A 100 13.14 -14.06 -19.09
CA ARG A 100 14.27 -14.94 -18.79
C ARG A 100 14.11 -15.60 -17.40
N LYS A 101 14.32 -16.90 -17.35
CA LYS A 101 14.43 -17.60 -16.06
C LYS A 101 15.78 -17.28 -15.43
N LEU A 102 15.77 -16.93 -14.15
CA LEU A 102 16.98 -16.71 -13.33
C LEU A 102 17.64 -18.05 -13.02
N ARG A 103 18.47 -18.51 -13.94
CA ARG A 103 19.24 -19.75 -13.84
C ARG A 103 20.62 -19.57 -14.49
N LEU A 104 21.61 -20.34 -14.03
CA LEU A 104 22.92 -20.37 -14.69
C LEU A 104 22.80 -20.75 -16.16
N PRO A 105 23.63 -20.18 -17.04
CA PRO A 105 24.79 -19.30 -16.74
C PRO A 105 24.49 -17.79 -16.67
N LEU A 106 23.23 -17.36 -16.57
CA LEU A 106 22.84 -15.95 -16.58
C LEU A 106 23.53 -15.18 -15.42
N PRO A 107 24.26 -14.07 -15.65
CA PRO A 107 24.95 -13.30 -14.63
C PRO A 107 24.01 -12.80 -13.55
N GLU A 108 22.78 -12.39 -13.89
CA GLU A 108 21.75 -11.93 -12.96
C GLU A 108 21.30 -13.03 -11.99
N CYS A 109 21.48 -14.31 -12.34
CA CYS A 109 21.25 -15.41 -11.41
C CYS A 109 22.28 -15.41 -10.26
N GLU A 110 23.55 -15.17 -10.57
CA GLU A 110 24.61 -15.06 -9.56
C GLU A 110 24.45 -13.77 -8.74
N MET A 111 24.13 -12.65 -9.41
CA MET A 111 23.80 -11.39 -8.78
C MET A 111 22.73 -11.55 -7.69
N VAL A 112 21.60 -12.19 -8.05
CA VAL A 112 20.52 -12.47 -7.11
C VAL A 112 20.98 -13.42 -6.00
N ARG A 113 21.76 -14.46 -6.27
CA ARG A 113 22.26 -15.37 -5.22
C ARG A 113 23.20 -14.70 -4.23
N ASN A 114 24.04 -13.80 -4.71
CA ASN A 114 25.05 -13.12 -3.90
C ASN A 114 24.50 -11.85 -3.22
N GLY A 115 23.35 -11.35 -3.66
CA GLY A 115 22.74 -10.13 -3.15
C GLY A 115 23.54 -8.86 -3.44
N SER A 116 24.35 -8.85 -4.51
CA SER A 116 25.26 -7.75 -4.83
C SER A 116 25.14 -7.32 -6.29
N ALA A 117 25.28 -6.03 -6.55
CA ALA A 117 25.27 -5.48 -7.89
C ALA A 117 26.44 -6.01 -8.72
N ILE A 118 26.25 -6.10 -10.04
CA ILE A 118 27.26 -6.57 -11.00
C ILE A 118 27.54 -5.53 -12.06
N LEU A 119 28.75 -5.57 -12.60
CA LEU A 119 29.18 -4.85 -13.80
C LEU A 119 29.44 -5.89 -14.90
N ILE A 120 28.84 -5.72 -16.05
CA ILE A 120 29.09 -6.52 -17.26
C ILE A 120 29.84 -5.65 -18.26
N GLU A 121 31.09 -5.96 -18.44
CA GLU A 121 31.95 -5.39 -19.47
C GLU A 121 31.79 -6.19 -20.78
N ASP A 122 31.75 -5.52 -21.91
CA ASP A 122 31.61 -6.13 -23.25
C ASP A 122 30.44 -7.14 -23.36
N PRO A 123 29.19 -6.75 -23.08
CA PRO A 123 28.04 -7.65 -23.13
C PRO A 123 27.74 -8.16 -24.55
N GLN A 124 28.31 -7.53 -25.58
CA GLN A 124 28.17 -7.97 -26.98
C GLN A 124 28.85 -9.33 -27.23
N SER A 125 29.93 -9.59 -26.51
CA SER A 125 30.72 -10.83 -26.64
C SER A 125 30.33 -11.88 -25.59
N ASP A 126 29.49 -11.57 -24.61
CA ASP A 126 29.10 -12.49 -23.52
C ASP A 126 27.83 -13.26 -23.90
N PRO A 127 27.89 -14.57 -24.19
CA PRO A 127 26.73 -15.37 -24.55
C PRO A 127 25.78 -15.64 -23.37
N ARG A 128 26.14 -15.23 -22.15
CA ARG A 128 25.36 -15.47 -20.92
C ARG A 128 24.31 -14.39 -20.69
N VAL A 129 24.43 -13.21 -21.30
CA VAL A 129 23.53 -12.07 -21.11
C VAL A 129 22.21 -12.22 -21.88
N HIS A 130 21.29 -11.31 -21.65
CA HIS A 130 20.02 -11.24 -22.39
C HIS A 130 20.24 -10.69 -23.81
N SER A 131 20.54 -11.57 -24.75
CA SER A 131 20.96 -11.23 -26.11
C SER A 131 20.02 -10.29 -26.85
N GLU A 132 18.70 -10.46 -26.69
CA GLU A 132 17.69 -9.65 -27.36
C GLU A 132 17.68 -8.20 -26.84
N LEU A 133 17.84 -7.99 -25.53
CA LEU A 133 17.95 -6.64 -24.97
C LEU A 133 19.28 -6.00 -25.36
N VAL A 134 20.38 -6.75 -25.27
CA VAL A 134 21.71 -6.29 -25.69
C VAL A 134 21.73 -5.88 -27.15
N ALA A 135 21.03 -6.62 -28.04
CA ALA A 135 20.94 -6.28 -29.45
C ALA A 135 20.18 -4.95 -29.70
N VAL A 136 19.18 -4.63 -28.88
CA VAL A 136 18.41 -3.38 -29.00
C VAL A 136 19.20 -2.19 -28.44
N THR A 137 19.78 -2.35 -27.24
CA THR A 137 20.45 -1.25 -26.56
C THR A 137 21.90 -1.04 -26.98
N ASN A 138 22.55 -2.08 -27.51
CA ASN A 138 23.95 -2.08 -27.93
C ASN A 138 24.89 -1.42 -26.90
N PRO A 139 24.86 -1.83 -25.63
CA PRO A 139 25.68 -1.21 -24.59
C PRO A 139 27.14 -1.70 -24.71
N LYS A 140 28.11 -0.84 -24.38
CA LYS A 140 29.51 -1.26 -24.21
C LYS A 140 29.71 -1.96 -22.88
N ALA A 141 29.09 -1.46 -21.84
CA ALA A 141 29.01 -2.05 -20.53
C ALA A 141 27.65 -1.71 -19.90
N TYR A 142 27.20 -2.52 -18.97
CA TYR A 142 26.03 -2.19 -18.13
C TYR A 142 26.24 -2.62 -16.68
N VAL A 143 25.53 -1.97 -15.80
CA VAL A 143 25.45 -2.34 -14.38
C VAL A 143 24.07 -2.89 -14.07
N ALA A 144 24.01 -3.88 -13.18
CA ALA A 144 22.74 -4.41 -12.72
C ALA A 144 22.76 -4.61 -11.20
N ALA A 145 21.62 -4.39 -10.56
CA ALA A 145 21.45 -4.55 -9.12
C ALA A 145 20.14 -5.29 -8.80
N PRO A 146 20.16 -6.21 -7.82
CA PRO A 146 18.96 -6.91 -7.36
C PRO A 146 18.21 -6.02 -6.36
N VAL A 147 16.89 -6.00 -6.46
CA VAL A 147 16.01 -5.34 -5.49
C VAL A 147 15.37 -6.38 -4.61
N TYR A 148 15.59 -6.29 -3.30
CA TYR A 148 15.05 -7.20 -2.31
C TYR A 148 13.99 -6.54 -1.44
N ALA A 149 12.94 -7.31 -1.11
CA ALA A 149 12.03 -6.99 -0.02
C ALA A 149 12.00 -8.19 0.95
N TRP A 150 12.35 -7.98 2.23
CA TRP A 150 12.49 -9.02 3.26
C TRP A 150 13.26 -10.25 2.77
N GLN A 151 14.45 -10.03 2.25
CA GLN A 151 15.33 -11.10 1.71
C GLN A 151 14.77 -11.86 0.49
N THR A 152 13.63 -11.44 -0.06
CA THR A 152 13.07 -12.01 -1.28
C THR A 152 13.41 -11.09 -2.44
N PRO A 153 14.01 -11.60 -3.54
CA PRO A 153 14.26 -10.77 -4.71
C PRO A 153 12.93 -10.46 -5.40
N VAL A 154 12.60 -9.18 -5.49
CA VAL A 154 11.34 -8.69 -6.07
C VAL A 154 11.53 -8.06 -7.44
N GLY A 155 12.74 -7.59 -7.74
CA GLY A 155 13.04 -6.95 -9.02
C GLY A 155 14.53 -6.92 -9.35
N LEU A 156 14.82 -6.51 -10.57
CA LEU A 156 16.15 -6.24 -11.09
C LEU A 156 16.17 -4.82 -11.67
N LEU A 157 17.23 -4.10 -11.40
CA LEU A 157 17.51 -2.80 -11.97
C LEU A 157 18.73 -2.89 -12.87
N HIS A 158 18.60 -2.56 -14.16
CA HIS A 158 19.69 -2.49 -15.12
C HIS A 158 19.85 -1.06 -15.58
N ALA A 159 21.08 -0.62 -15.73
CA ALA A 159 21.38 0.73 -16.22
C ALA A 159 22.70 0.76 -16.99
N ASP A 160 22.74 1.62 -18.00
CA ASP A 160 23.96 1.98 -18.71
C ASP A 160 24.04 3.48 -19.01
N ALA A 161 25.17 3.92 -19.50
CA ALA A 161 25.38 5.29 -19.96
C ALA A 161 25.99 5.25 -21.38
N PRO A 162 25.64 6.21 -22.28
CA PRO A 162 26.30 6.29 -23.56
C PRO A 162 27.74 6.80 -23.39
N THR A 163 28.57 6.37 -24.31
CA THR A 163 30.02 6.57 -24.37
C THR A 163 30.54 8.00 -24.40
N GLU A 164 29.68 8.98 -24.60
CA GLU A 164 30.10 10.41 -24.64
C GLU A 164 30.50 10.95 -23.27
N PHE A 165 30.04 10.31 -22.18
CA PHE A 165 30.32 10.70 -20.79
C PHE A 165 31.19 9.68 -20.01
N GLY A 166 31.69 8.64 -20.67
CA GLY A 166 32.43 7.53 -20.06
C GLY A 166 31.59 6.27 -19.92
N ASP A 167 32.25 5.10 -19.92
CA ASP A 167 31.59 3.83 -19.70
C ASP A 167 31.22 3.69 -18.23
N VAL A 168 30.11 2.97 -17.94
CA VAL A 168 29.77 2.62 -16.56
C VAL A 168 30.84 1.71 -15.96
N GLY A 169 31.18 1.94 -14.70
CA GLY A 169 32.23 1.22 -14.01
C GLY A 169 31.83 0.76 -12.61
N ALA A 170 32.86 0.48 -11.80
CA ALA A 170 32.64 -0.02 -10.43
C ALA A 170 31.91 0.99 -9.52
N ALA A 171 32.13 2.29 -9.72
CA ALA A 171 31.47 3.33 -8.94
C ALA A 171 29.96 3.40 -9.23
N GLU A 172 29.58 3.31 -10.49
CA GLU A 172 28.18 3.29 -10.93
C GLU A 172 27.50 1.99 -10.50
N ARG A 173 28.18 0.86 -10.54
CA ARG A 173 27.68 -0.43 -9.98
C ARG A 173 27.36 -0.27 -8.50
N ASP A 174 28.29 0.27 -7.70
CA ASP A 174 28.12 0.40 -6.25
C ASP A 174 27.02 1.42 -5.92
N LEU A 175 26.93 2.54 -6.66
CA LEU A 175 25.86 3.51 -6.54
C LEU A 175 24.49 2.90 -6.85
N LEU A 176 24.38 2.13 -7.95
CA LEU A 176 23.13 1.46 -8.34
C LEU A 176 22.74 0.41 -7.30
N GLY A 177 23.71 -0.32 -6.73
CA GLY A 177 23.48 -1.27 -5.66
C GLY A 177 22.86 -0.62 -4.41
N LEU A 178 23.45 0.46 -3.92
CA LEU A 178 22.92 1.22 -2.78
C LEU A 178 21.51 1.79 -3.06
N PHE A 179 21.28 2.26 -4.28
CA PHE A 179 19.98 2.75 -4.67
C PHE A 179 18.94 1.63 -4.71
N ALA A 180 19.29 0.45 -5.22
CA ALA A 180 18.43 -0.73 -5.25
C ALA A 180 18.05 -1.20 -3.84
N GLU A 181 18.96 -1.16 -2.85
CA GLU A 181 18.65 -1.41 -1.45
C GLU A 181 17.61 -0.41 -0.91
N GLY A 182 17.76 0.88 -1.23
CA GLY A 182 16.81 1.91 -0.87
C GLY A 182 15.42 1.69 -1.46
N ILE A 183 15.35 1.27 -2.74
CA ILE A 183 14.10 0.88 -3.41
C ILE A 183 13.46 -0.32 -2.68
N GLY A 184 14.26 -1.32 -2.35
CA GLY A 184 13.78 -2.50 -1.62
C GLY A 184 13.07 -2.13 -0.32
N ALA A 185 13.64 -1.24 0.48
CA ALA A 185 13.03 -0.73 1.71
C ALA A 185 11.69 0.01 1.44
N ILE A 186 11.55 0.68 0.29
CA ILE A 186 10.28 1.31 -0.11
C ILE A 186 9.24 0.24 -0.47
N PHE A 187 9.62 -0.81 -1.21
CA PHE A 187 8.74 -1.95 -1.50
C PHE A 187 8.25 -2.63 -0.22
N GLU A 188 9.16 -2.89 0.74
CA GLU A 188 8.82 -3.46 2.05
C GLU A 188 7.78 -2.62 2.79
N ARG A 189 8.02 -1.32 2.90
CA ARG A 189 7.08 -0.39 3.51
C ARG A 189 5.70 -0.44 2.85
N ASN A 190 5.65 -0.38 1.53
CA ASN A 190 4.40 -0.38 0.78
C ASN A 190 3.63 -1.69 0.95
N LEU A 191 4.33 -2.82 0.91
CA LEU A 191 3.75 -4.15 1.17
C LEU A 191 3.20 -4.26 2.60
N ALA A 192 3.96 -3.76 3.61
CA ALA A 192 3.51 -3.72 4.99
C ALA A 192 2.24 -2.87 5.16
N LEU A 193 2.22 -1.67 4.56
CA LEU A 193 1.06 -0.79 4.58
C LEU A 193 -0.16 -1.39 3.86
N ALA A 194 0.05 -2.06 2.72
CA ALA A 194 -1.02 -2.76 2.01
C ALA A 194 -1.59 -3.90 2.87
N ARG A 195 -0.73 -4.65 3.58
CA ARG A 195 -1.15 -5.70 4.49
C ARG A 195 -1.96 -5.17 5.66
N LEU A 196 -1.52 -4.05 6.26
CA LEU A 196 -2.25 -3.41 7.35
C LEU A 196 -3.63 -2.91 6.92
N ARG A 197 -3.74 -2.29 5.74
CA ARG A 197 -5.02 -1.87 5.17
C ARG A 197 -5.97 -3.05 4.96
N TRP A 198 -5.45 -4.14 4.41
CA TRP A 198 -6.22 -5.37 4.22
C TRP A 198 -6.71 -5.96 5.55
N LEU A 199 -5.82 -6.07 6.56
CA LEU A 199 -6.18 -6.57 7.88
C LEU A 199 -7.26 -5.69 8.54
N ARG A 200 -7.11 -4.37 8.44
CA ARG A 200 -8.11 -3.43 8.96
C ARG A 200 -9.46 -3.65 8.30
N GLY A 201 -9.51 -3.75 6.97
CA GLY A 201 -10.76 -4.01 6.23
C GLY A 201 -11.40 -5.35 6.63
N ALA A 202 -10.61 -6.40 6.81
CA ALA A 202 -11.09 -7.70 7.27
C ALA A 202 -11.68 -7.63 8.70
N VAL A 203 -11.05 -6.91 9.60
CA VAL A 203 -11.58 -6.69 10.98
C VAL A 203 -12.88 -5.89 10.94
N GLU A 204 -12.94 -4.81 10.18
CA GLU A 204 -14.16 -4.01 10.01
C GLU A 204 -15.33 -4.85 9.46
N GLU A 205 -15.07 -5.69 8.45
CA GLU A 205 -16.07 -6.61 7.88
C GLU A 205 -16.56 -7.63 8.90
N HIS A 206 -15.64 -8.26 9.65
CA HIS A 206 -16.01 -9.21 10.69
C HIS A 206 -16.82 -8.56 11.81
N THR A 207 -16.45 -7.37 12.24
CA THR A 207 -17.19 -6.62 13.26
C THR A 207 -18.61 -6.30 12.78
N HIS A 208 -18.74 -5.93 11.51
CA HIS A 208 -20.05 -5.65 10.90
C HIS A 208 -20.93 -6.92 10.83
N ARG A 209 -20.35 -8.06 10.45
CA ARG A 209 -21.04 -9.36 10.44
C ARG A 209 -21.51 -9.78 11.83
N ILE A 210 -20.66 -9.66 12.84
CA ILE A 210 -21.02 -9.98 14.24
C ILE A 210 -22.16 -9.09 14.69
N GLY A 211 -22.10 -7.78 14.41
CA GLY A 211 -23.19 -6.85 14.71
C GLY A 211 -24.51 -7.21 14.03
N ALA A 212 -24.45 -7.61 12.75
CA ALA A 212 -25.65 -8.04 12.01
C ALA A 212 -26.26 -9.33 12.59
N LEU A 213 -25.42 -10.32 12.94
CA LEU A 213 -25.87 -11.56 13.57
C LEU A 213 -26.47 -11.31 14.97
N ALA A 214 -25.87 -10.44 15.77
CA ALA A 214 -26.41 -10.08 17.08
C ALA A 214 -27.80 -9.42 16.95
N ASN A 215 -27.97 -8.52 15.99
CA ASN A 215 -29.27 -7.88 15.73
C ASN A 215 -30.31 -8.87 15.23
N ALA A 216 -29.93 -9.81 14.34
CA ALA A 216 -30.84 -10.83 13.84
C ALA A 216 -31.30 -11.78 14.98
N PHE A 217 -30.39 -12.13 15.89
CA PHE A 217 -30.72 -12.93 17.05
C PHE A 217 -31.65 -12.21 18.03
N ASP A 218 -31.44 -10.92 18.26
CA ASP A 218 -32.34 -10.09 19.08
C ASP A 218 -33.74 -10.01 18.43
N ASP A 219 -33.82 -9.81 17.10
CA ASP A 219 -35.11 -9.75 16.38
C ASP A 219 -35.87 -11.09 16.46
N GLU A 220 -35.20 -12.24 16.28
CA GLU A 220 -35.77 -13.57 16.38
C GLU A 220 -36.25 -13.89 17.82
N LEU A 221 -35.50 -13.48 18.82
CA LEU A 221 -35.88 -13.63 20.23
C LEU A 221 -37.14 -12.80 20.54
N TRP A 222 -37.22 -11.59 20.00
CA TRP A 222 -38.39 -10.70 20.18
C TRP A 222 -39.64 -11.26 19.49
N GLU A 223 -39.53 -11.77 18.27
CA GLU A 223 -40.65 -12.43 17.61
C GLU A 223 -41.16 -13.61 18.42
N SER A 224 -40.28 -14.46 18.95
CA SER A 224 -40.64 -15.62 19.76
C SER A 224 -41.29 -15.23 21.09
N LEU A 225 -40.91 -14.14 21.70
CA LEU A 225 -41.52 -13.63 22.95
C LEU A 225 -42.89 -12.99 22.68
N ASN A 226 -43.05 -12.26 21.59
CA ASN A 226 -44.35 -11.67 21.20
C ASN A 226 -45.39 -12.72 20.81
N LEU A 227 -44.99 -13.77 20.07
CA LEU A 227 -45.86 -14.90 19.79
C LEU A 227 -46.35 -15.60 21.06
N ARG A 228 -45.53 -15.69 22.11
CA ARG A 228 -45.95 -16.24 23.42
C ARG A 228 -46.86 -15.29 24.18
N ALA A 229 -46.69 -13.97 24.05
CA ALA A 229 -47.55 -12.98 24.68
C ALA A 229 -48.94 -12.97 24.06
N ASP A 230 -49.06 -13.15 22.72
CA ASP A 230 -50.31 -13.22 22.01
C ASP A 230 -51.05 -14.57 22.26
N ALA A 231 -50.33 -15.66 22.36
CA ALA A 231 -50.91 -16.97 22.73
C ALA A 231 -51.47 -16.99 24.17
N ASN A 232 -50.97 -16.12 25.05
CA ASN A 232 -51.46 -15.98 26.43
C ASN A 232 -52.58 -14.97 26.58
N ARG A 233 -52.89 -14.17 25.53
CA ARG A 233 -54.00 -13.21 25.51
C ARG A 233 -55.36 -13.78 25.20
N ASP A 234 -55.43 -14.96 24.60
CA ASP A 234 -56.70 -15.61 24.21
C ASP A 234 -57.41 -16.30 25.41
N GLY A 235 -56.86 -16.20 26.61
CA GLY A 235 -57.36 -16.95 27.78
C GLY A 235 -57.78 -16.09 28.99
N SER A 236 -58.05 -14.79 28.89
CA SER A 236 -58.71 -14.08 30.01
C SER A 236 -59.15 -12.66 29.62
N ALA A 237 -60.45 -12.52 29.34
CA ALA A 237 -61.12 -11.24 29.43
C ALA A 237 -61.49 -10.97 30.88
N ARG A 238 -60.96 -9.88 31.46
CA ARG A 238 -61.60 -8.91 32.34
C ARG A 238 -60.61 -8.06 33.14
N GLY A 239 -60.61 -6.77 32.84
CA GLY A 239 -60.64 -5.65 33.74
C GLY A 239 -59.61 -5.53 34.81
N SER A 240 -58.68 -4.58 34.62
CA SER A 240 -58.29 -3.65 35.71
C SER A 240 -57.48 -2.52 35.12
N CYS A 241 -58.07 -1.30 35.17
CA CYS A 241 -57.33 -0.06 35.09
C CYS A 241 -56.53 0.06 36.38
N GLY A 242 -55.20 -0.13 36.32
CA GLY A 242 -54.24 0.07 37.42
C GLY A 242 -53.25 1.20 37.03
N PRO A 243 -52.61 1.89 37.97
CA PRO A 243 -51.88 3.13 37.72
C PRO A 243 -50.67 2.92 36.82
N ALA A 244 -50.25 3.95 36.09
CA ALA A 244 -49.19 4.04 35.12
C ALA A 244 -47.98 3.14 35.47
N GLY A 245 -47.90 1.98 34.80
CA GLY A 245 -46.80 1.05 34.94
C GLY A 245 -45.49 1.68 34.48
N ASP A 246 -44.44 1.39 35.17
CA ASP A 246 -43.06 1.80 34.92
C ASP A 246 -42.67 1.47 33.45
N ILE A 247 -42.81 2.46 32.58
CA ILE A 247 -42.54 2.36 31.13
C ILE A 247 -41.08 1.91 30.89
N THR A 248 -40.18 2.11 31.85
CA THR A 248 -38.77 1.66 31.73
C THR A 248 -38.58 0.21 32.11
N ALA A 249 -39.54 -0.48 32.76
CA ALA A 249 -39.47 -1.89 33.03
C ALA A 249 -39.46 -2.74 31.74
N GLU A 250 -39.96 -2.18 30.61
CA GLU A 250 -39.96 -2.82 29.32
C GLU A 250 -38.67 -2.59 28.53
N LEU A 251 -37.80 -1.64 28.93
CA LEU A 251 -36.56 -1.35 28.22
C LEU A 251 -35.43 -2.25 28.72
N THR A 252 -34.68 -2.87 27.77
CA THR A 252 -33.46 -3.60 28.08
C THR A 252 -32.40 -2.63 28.67
N PRO A 253 -31.39 -3.12 29.40
CA PRO A 253 -30.29 -2.28 29.90
C PRO A 253 -29.61 -1.50 28.79
N ARG A 254 -29.48 -2.06 27.61
CA ARG A 254 -28.85 -1.42 26.43
C ARG A 254 -29.72 -0.32 25.85
N GLU A 255 -31.02 -0.54 25.74
CA GLU A 255 -31.98 0.47 25.29
C GLU A 255 -32.06 1.65 26.25
N ARG A 256 -31.98 1.39 27.55
CA ARG A 256 -31.90 2.46 28.56
C ARG A 256 -30.65 3.31 28.43
N GLN A 257 -29.47 2.69 28.18
CA GLN A 257 -28.21 3.40 27.90
C GLN A 257 -28.33 4.28 26.65
N VAL A 258 -28.90 3.74 25.56
CA VAL A 258 -29.12 4.49 24.31
C VAL A 258 -30.08 5.66 24.56
N LEU A 259 -31.22 5.42 25.25
CA LEU A 259 -32.23 6.46 25.56
C LEU A 259 -31.65 7.59 26.43
N HIS A 260 -30.86 7.26 27.43
CA HIS A 260 -30.16 8.25 28.24
C HIS A 260 -29.21 9.12 27.43
N MET A 261 -28.45 8.52 26.49
CA MET A 261 -27.56 9.27 25.60
C MET A 261 -28.34 10.09 24.55
N LEU A 262 -29.51 9.64 24.11
CA LEU A 262 -30.43 10.43 23.27
C LEU A 262 -30.93 11.66 24.03
N ALA A 263 -31.29 11.48 25.30
CA ALA A 263 -31.75 12.57 26.18
C ALA A 263 -30.67 13.62 26.45
N THR A 264 -29.39 13.22 26.46
CA THR A 264 -28.23 14.14 26.52
C THR A 264 -27.84 14.77 25.20
N GLY A 265 -28.65 14.61 24.12
CA GLY A 265 -28.46 15.27 22.84
C GLY A 265 -27.41 14.65 21.93
N LYS A 266 -26.88 13.44 22.22
CA LYS A 266 -25.85 12.79 21.42
C LYS A 266 -26.40 12.28 20.09
N THR A 267 -25.63 12.46 19.00
CA THR A 267 -25.97 11.87 17.68
C THR A 267 -25.79 10.37 17.69
N ASN A 268 -26.38 9.66 16.69
CA ASN A 268 -26.20 8.20 16.56
C ASN A 268 -24.72 7.82 16.40
N ALA A 269 -23.93 8.60 15.66
CA ALA A 269 -22.48 8.40 15.54
C ALA A 269 -21.76 8.52 16.89
N GLN A 270 -22.08 9.57 17.68
CA GLN A 270 -21.49 9.75 19.02
C GLN A 270 -21.90 8.65 20.01
N ILE A 271 -23.11 8.11 19.88
CA ILE A 271 -23.58 6.98 20.69
C ILE A 271 -22.84 5.71 20.28
N ALA A 272 -22.68 5.49 18.97
CA ALA A 272 -21.95 4.36 18.40
C ALA A 272 -20.51 4.31 18.92
N ASP A 273 -19.79 5.43 18.83
CA ASP A 273 -18.42 5.57 19.34
C ASP A 273 -18.34 5.26 20.84
N ARG A 274 -19.26 5.81 21.64
CA ARG A 274 -19.23 5.66 23.10
C ARG A 274 -19.61 4.26 23.59
N LEU A 275 -20.41 3.56 22.79
CA LEU A 275 -20.88 2.20 23.09
C LEU A 275 -20.06 1.12 22.37
N PHE A 276 -19.08 1.51 21.56
CA PHE A 276 -18.23 0.62 20.75
C PHE A 276 -19.05 -0.30 19.82
N ILE A 277 -20.11 0.25 19.20
CA ILE A 277 -20.98 -0.46 18.25
C ILE A 277 -21.14 0.33 16.96
N SER A 278 -21.73 -0.27 15.92
CA SER A 278 -21.97 0.43 14.63
C SER A 278 -23.11 1.46 14.77
N GLU A 279 -23.08 2.52 13.94
CA GLU A 279 -24.17 3.50 13.86
C GLU A 279 -25.49 2.83 13.44
N GLY A 280 -25.43 1.78 12.59
CA GLY A 280 -26.59 0.96 12.23
C GLY A 280 -27.23 0.28 13.42
N THR A 281 -26.40 -0.28 14.32
CA THR A 281 -26.87 -0.89 15.56
C THR A 281 -27.55 0.13 16.48
N VAL A 282 -26.99 1.35 16.57
CA VAL A 282 -27.64 2.45 17.33
C VAL A 282 -28.99 2.81 16.71
N LYS A 283 -29.11 2.89 15.39
CA LYS A 283 -30.38 3.16 14.70
C LYS A 283 -31.44 2.11 15.02
N SER A 284 -31.06 0.82 15.07
CA SER A 284 -31.95 -0.27 15.50
C SER A 284 -32.41 -0.11 16.94
N HIS A 285 -31.50 0.13 17.89
CA HIS A 285 -31.85 0.39 19.29
C HIS A 285 -32.78 1.61 19.42
N VAL A 286 -32.51 2.69 18.73
CA VAL A 286 -33.36 3.90 18.73
C VAL A 286 -34.76 3.58 18.23
N LYS A 287 -34.89 2.79 17.17
CA LYS A 287 -36.19 2.34 16.63
C LYS A 287 -36.97 1.54 17.67
N HIS A 288 -36.32 0.56 18.33
CA HIS A 288 -36.95 -0.26 19.38
C HIS A 288 -37.35 0.58 20.59
N VAL A 289 -36.50 1.48 21.05
CA VAL A 289 -36.82 2.43 22.11
C VAL A 289 -38.06 3.26 21.78
N MET A 290 -38.12 3.84 20.55
CA MET A 290 -39.27 4.62 20.12
C MET A 290 -40.56 3.77 20.08
N GLN A 291 -40.47 2.53 19.61
CA GLN A 291 -41.60 1.61 19.55
C GLN A 291 -42.12 1.25 20.95
N LYS A 292 -41.23 0.90 21.88
CA LYS A 292 -41.60 0.55 23.25
C LYS A 292 -42.16 1.74 24.05
N LEU A 293 -41.65 2.94 23.82
CA LEU A 293 -42.17 4.17 24.41
C LEU A 293 -43.42 4.68 23.70
N GLY A 294 -43.85 4.06 22.58
CA GLY A 294 -44.93 4.61 21.75
C GLY A 294 -44.62 6.01 21.23
N ALA A 295 -43.33 6.31 21.01
CA ALA A 295 -42.90 7.62 20.57
C ALA A 295 -42.91 7.73 19.05
N THR A 296 -43.44 8.83 18.51
CA THR A 296 -43.55 9.07 17.08
C THR A 296 -42.25 9.52 16.42
N ASN A 297 -41.37 10.10 17.19
CA ASN A 297 -40.05 10.57 16.72
C ASN A 297 -39.06 10.67 17.90
N ARG A 298 -37.78 10.94 17.59
CA ARG A 298 -36.69 11.04 18.56
C ARG A 298 -36.96 12.06 19.66
N THR A 299 -37.50 13.23 19.33
CA THR A 299 -37.80 14.32 20.26
C THR A 299 -38.91 13.89 21.21
N ASP A 300 -39.91 13.16 20.72
CA ASP A 300 -41.01 12.64 21.51
C ASP A 300 -40.52 11.55 22.48
N ALA A 301 -39.59 10.69 22.06
CA ALA A 301 -38.96 9.69 22.94
C ALA A 301 -38.16 10.36 24.07
N VAL A 302 -37.40 11.39 23.79
CA VAL A 302 -36.65 12.16 24.79
C VAL A 302 -37.61 12.89 25.76
N ARG A 303 -38.68 13.49 25.25
CA ARG A 303 -39.67 14.16 26.09
C ARG A 303 -40.36 13.18 27.06
N LYS A 304 -40.78 12.01 26.60
CA LYS A 304 -41.37 10.95 27.40
C LYS A 304 -40.43 10.45 28.47
N TYR A 305 -39.17 10.32 28.17
CA TYR A 305 -38.12 9.95 29.13
C TYR A 305 -37.91 11.02 30.18
N GLN A 306 -37.84 12.29 29.78
CA GLN A 306 -37.65 13.42 30.72
C GLN A 306 -38.85 13.63 31.66
N SER A 307 -40.11 13.48 31.18
CA SER A 307 -41.29 13.55 32.00
C SER A 307 -41.32 12.44 33.04
N TRP A 308 -40.84 11.27 32.73
CA TRP A 308 -40.78 10.15 33.64
C TRP A 308 -39.66 10.28 34.66
N ASP A 309 -38.45 10.73 34.26
CA ASP A 309 -37.30 10.98 35.13
C ASP A 309 -37.61 12.08 36.21
N ALA A 310 -38.51 13.01 35.85
CA ALA A 310 -39.01 14.06 36.74
C ALA A 310 -40.08 13.58 37.74
N GLU A 311 -40.80 12.49 37.45
CA GLU A 311 -41.78 11.87 38.38
C GLU A 311 -41.16 10.83 39.31
N ALA A 312 -39.91 10.43 39.06
CA ALA A 312 -39.18 9.42 39.84
C ALA A 312 -38.35 10.03 41.01
N PHE A 313 -38.37 11.36 41.17
CA PHE A 313 -37.82 12.14 42.26
C PHE A 313 -38.94 12.86 43.02
#